data_b6fe0d687432f10b3abeb4f981757557
#
_entry.id   b6fe0d687432f10b3abeb4f981757557
#
_cell.length_a   1.000
_cell.length_b   1.000
_cell.length_c   1.000
_cell.angle_alpha   90.00
_cell.angle_beta   90.00
_cell.angle_gamma   90.00
#
_symmetry.space_group_name_H-M   'P 1'
#
loop_
_entity.id
_entity.type
_entity.pdbx_description
1 polymer ?
#
loop_
_entity_poly.entity_id
_entity_poly.type
_entity_poly.pdbx_seq_one_letter_code
_entity_poly.pdbx_strand_id
1 'polypeptide(L)'
;MTAPAIEVRDASLAFRLSRSRAGTFKEAAIQMVKRQITYEKLWALKGVSLEVADGEVLAVIGPNGAGKSTLMKMLARVLPPTEGRVVVRGTVAPMIELGAGFSMELTAYENIVMYGTLLGRQPEFMRERTAEIAHWANLDEFIDVPLRSYSSGMLARLGFSVATDTEPDVLIVDEVLSVGDAAFQQKSAERMKNMIDEGASVVLVSHNLATVLEIADRAIWLDQGLVKLEGDPEDVVAAYQASVG
;
A
#
# COMPACT_ATOMS: atom_id res chain seq x y z
N MET A 1 -25.42 5.73 -12.39
CA MET A 1 -24.53 5.25 -11.31
C MET A 1 -23.12 5.27 -11.86
N THR A 2 -22.24 6.05 -11.28
CA THR A 2 -20.81 6.07 -11.62
C THR A 2 -20.20 4.71 -11.25
N ALA A 3 -19.23 4.23 -12.04
CA ALA A 3 -18.55 2.98 -11.72
C ALA A 3 -17.66 3.22 -10.46
N PRO A 4 -17.57 2.26 -9.51
CA PRO A 4 -16.77 2.43 -8.32
C PRO A 4 -15.27 2.62 -8.67
N ALA A 5 -14.54 3.38 -7.84
CA ALA A 5 -13.10 3.57 -8.01
C ALA A 5 -12.34 2.25 -7.85
N ILE A 6 -12.77 1.40 -6.92
CA ILE A 6 -12.21 0.06 -6.69
C ILE A 6 -13.34 -0.97 -6.71
N GLU A 7 -13.11 -2.10 -7.38
CA GLU A 7 -14.01 -3.23 -7.44
C GLU A 7 -13.22 -4.54 -7.27
N VAL A 8 -13.54 -5.29 -6.24
CA VAL A 8 -12.95 -6.60 -5.93
C VAL A 8 -14.06 -7.64 -5.95
N ARG A 9 -13.91 -8.70 -6.76
CA ARG A 9 -14.90 -9.78 -6.89
C ARG A 9 -14.24 -11.13 -6.62
N ASP A 10 -14.66 -11.80 -5.56
CA ASP A 10 -14.23 -13.13 -5.12
C ASP A 10 -12.70 -13.31 -5.18
N ALA A 11 -11.97 -12.25 -4.83
CA ALA A 11 -10.52 -12.24 -4.96
C ALA A 11 -9.86 -13.05 -3.84
N SER A 12 -9.02 -13.99 -4.25
CA SER A 12 -8.21 -14.80 -3.34
C SER A 12 -6.74 -14.66 -3.72
N LEU A 13 -5.87 -14.69 -2.71
CA LEU A 13 -4.42 -14.66 -2.92
C LEU A 13 -3.73 -15.72 -2.09
N ALA A 14 -2.97 -16.60 -2.75
CA ALA A 14 -2.20 -17.65 -2.12
C ALA A 14 -0.70 -17.53 -2.41
N PHE A 15 0.10 -17.64 -1.36
CA PHE A 15 1.56 -17.79 -1.48
C PHE A 15 1.92 -19.27 -1.58
N ARG A 16 2.89 -19.59 -2.43
CA ARG A 16 3.44 -20.95 -2.53
C ARG A 16 4.61 -21.09 -1.56
N LEU A 17 4.43 -21.88 -0.50
CA LEU A 17 5.48 -22.21 0.45
C LEU A 17 6.12 -23.53 0.04
N SER A 18 7.44 -23.54 -0.15
CA SER A 18 8.18 -24.80 -0.32
C SER A 18 8.39 -25.43 1.06
N ARG A 19 7.84 -26.61 1.28
CA ARG A 19 8.09 -27.40 2.51
C ARG A 19 9.43 -28.17 2.48
N SER A 20 10.19 -28.12 1.39
CA SER A 20 11.45 -28.84 1.33
C SER A 20 12.51 -28.12 2.18
N ARG A 21 12.75 -28.67 3.36
CA ARG A 21 13.97 -28.37 4.16
C ARG A 21 15.15 -29.11 3.54
N ALA A 22 15.57 -28.73 2.34
CA ALA A 22 16.87 -29.19 1.84
C ALA A 22 17.95 -28.43 2.61
N GLY A 23 18.54 -29.07 3.59
CA GLY A 23 19.65 -28.53 4.38
C GLY A 23 20.97 -28.45 3.59
N THR A 24 21.06 -29.15 2.47
CA THR A 24 22.26 -29.19 1.62
C THR A 24 21.89 -29.13 0.12
N PHE A 25 22.81 -28.60 -0.70
CA PHE A 25 22.68 -28.54 -2.16
C PHE A 25 22.44 -29.95 -2.78
N LYS A 26 23.00 -30.99 -2.17
CA LYS A 26 22.89 -32.39 -2.61
C LYS A 26 21.47 -32.95 -2.39
N GLU A 27 20.84 -32.60 -1.28
CA GLU A 27 19.45 -32.99 -0.97
C GLU A 27 18.46 -32.25 -1.87
N ALA A 28 18.73 -30.94 -2.17
CA ALA A 28 17.94 -30.14 -3.10
C ALA A 28 17.95 -30.75 -4.51
N ALA A 29 19.12 -31.19 -5.00
CA ALA A 29 19.27 -31.82 -6.30
C ALA A 29 18.56 -33.18 -6.38
N ILE A 30 18.60 -34.00 -5.30
CA ILE A 30 17.91 -35.31 -5.23
C ILE A 30 16.40 -35.11 -5.19
N GLN A 31 15.89 -34.09 -4.46
CA GLN A 31 14.47 -33.76 -4.39
C GLN A 31 13.94 -33.21 -5.73
N MET A 32 14.74 -32.44 -6.44
CA MET A 32 14.41 -31.91 -7.75
C MET A 32 14.28 -33.04 -8.81
N VAL A 33 15.20 -34.02 -8.81
CA VAL A 33 15.14 -35.21 -9.68
C VAL A 33 13.96 -36.11 -9.34
N LYS A 34 13.60 -36.22 -8.07
CA LYS A 34 12.46 -37.06 -7.63
C LYS A 34 11.09 -36.35 -7.73
N ARG A 35 11.00 -35.13 -8.24
CA ARG A 35 9.77 -34.30 -8.28
C ARG A 35 9.02 -34.25 -6.92
N GLN A 36 9.73 -34.31 -5.79
CA GLN A 36 9.17 -34.32 -4.44
C GLN A 36 9.07 -32.96 -3.79
N ILE A 37 9.21 -31.85 -4.57
CA ILE A 37 8.95 -30.52 -4.03
C ILE A 37 7.45 -30.34 -3.88
N THR A 38 6.95 -30.58 -2.69
CA THR A 38 5.55 -30.32 -2.36
C THR A 38 5.42 -28.85 -1.97
N TYR A 39 4.64 -28.12 -2.75
CA TYR A 39 4.27 -26.74 -2.42
C TYR A 39 2.96 -26.76 -1.64
N GLU A 40 2.95 -26.11 -0.50
CA GLU A 40 1.72 -25.82 0.24
C GLU A 40 1.25 -24.41 -0.13
N LYS A 41 -0.06 -24.27 -0.40
CA LYS A 41 -0.67 -22.96 -0.62
C LYS A 41 -1.05 -22.34 0.73
N LEU A 42 -0.44 -21.22 1.07
CA LEU A 42 -0.88 -20.37 2.17
C LEU A 42 -1.82 -19.29 1.63
N TRP A 43 -3.09 -19.45 1.90
CA TRP A 43 -4.09 -18.47 1.53
C TRP A 43 -4.04 -17.26 2.47
N ALA A 44 -3.60 -16.12 1.95
CA ALA A 44 -3.58 -14.85 2.66
C ALA A 44 -4.92 -14.10 2.55
N LEU A 45 -5.63 -14.28 1.42
CA LEU A 45 -6.98 -13.77 1.18
C LEU A 45 -7.83 -14.87 0.56
N LYS A 46 -9.13 -14.92 0.88
CA LYS A 46 -10.05 -15.99 0.51
C LYS A 46 -11.40 -15.41 0.11
N GLY A 47 -11.67 -15.28 -1.20
CA GLY A 47 -12.96 -14.85 -1.73
C GLY A 47 -13.38 -13.47 -1.24
N VAL A 48 -12.45 -12.52 -1.16
CA VAL A 48 -12.75 -11.15 -0.74
C VAL A 48 -13.52 -10.45 -1.85
N SER A 49 -14.68 -9.88 -1.50
CA SER A 49 -15.46 -9.01 -2.38
C SER A 49 -15.73 -7.71 -1.66
N LEU A 50 -15.42 -6.59 -2.31
CA LEU A 50 -15.69 -5.23 -1.82
C LEU A 50 -15.73 -4.25 -2.98
N GLU A 51 -16.37 -3.12 -2.77
CA GLU A 51 -16.35 -1.98 -3.68
C GLU A 51 -15.97 -0.73 -2.89
N VAL A 52 -15.28 0.21 -3.54
CA VAL A 52 -15.03 1.55 -2.99
C VAL A 52 -15.62 2.54 -3.99
N ALA A 53 -16.55 3.35 -3.55
CA ALA A 53 -17.16 4.37 -4.37
C ALA A 53 -16.13 5.47 -4.71
N ASP A 54 -16.46 6.28 -5.72
CA ASP A 54 -15.65 7.44 -6.07
C ASP A 54 -15.70 8.47 -4.93
N GLY A 55 -14.53 8.92 -4.45
CA GLY A 55 -14.39 9.82 -3.31
C GLY A 55 -14.62 9.20 -1.92
N GLU A 56 -14.81 7.87 -1.80
CA GLU A 56 -15.06 7.20 -0.53
C GLU A 56 -13.74 6.91 0.22
N VAL A 57 -13.79 7.05 1.55
CA VAL A 57 -12.74 6.61 2.48
C VAL A 57 -13.15 5.28 3.13
N LEU A 58 -12.56 4.17 2.69
CA LEU A 58 -12.76 2.84 3.26
C LEU A 58 -11.64 2.47 4.21
N ALA A 59 -11.96 2.20 5.48
CA ALA A 59 -11.00 1.68 6.44
C ALA A 59 -10.97 0.15 6.47
N VAL A 60 -9.77 -0.43 6.62
CA VAL A 60 -9.57 -1.87 6.79
C VAL A 60 -8.94 -2.11 8.16
N ILE A 61 -9.68 -2.76 9.06
CA ILE A 61 -9.22 -3.12 10.40
C ILE A 61 -9.12 -4.64 10.56
N GLY A 62 -8.43 -5.09 11.61
CA GLY A 62 -8.30 -6.50 11.95
C GLY A 62 -6.94 -6.83 12.59
N PRO A 63 -6.78 -8.04 13.13
CA PRO A 63 -5.56 -8.45 13.82
C PRO A 63 -4.35 -8.55 12.89
N ASN A 64 -3.15 -8.66 13.49
CA ASN A 64 -1.93 -8.94 12.73
C ASN A 64 -2.05 -10.30 12.03
N GLY A 65 -1.61 -10.36 10.76
CA GLY A 65 -1.75 -11.58 9.96
C GLY A 65 -3.13 -11.79 9.34
N ALA A 66 -4.09 -10.89 9.52
CA ALA A 66 -5.44 -10.99 8.94
C ALA A 66 -5.46 -10.93 7.40
N GLY A 67 -4.38 -10.43 6.77
CA GLY A 67 -4.29 -10.25 5.32
C GLY A 67 -4.36 -8.80 4.84
N LYS A 68 -4.42 -7.82 5.76
CA LYS A 68 -4.57 -6.38 5.44
C LYS A 68 -3.51 -5.90 4.44
N SER A 69 -2.22 -6.06 4.76
CA SER A 69 -1.13 -5.63 3.87
C SER A 69 -1.14 -6.38 2.52
N THR A 70 -1.62 -7.63 2.51
CA THR A 70 -1.81 -8.39 1.26
C THR A 70 -2.93 -7.80 0.42
N LEU A 71 -4.05 -7.41 1.04
CA LEU A 71 -5.15 -6.73 0.37
C LEU A 71 -4.66 -5.39 -0.21
N MET A 72 -3.96 -4.58 0.59
CA MET A 72 -3.41 -3.30 0.13
C MET A 72 -2.48 -3.47 -1.08
N LYS A 73 -1.55 -4.44 -1.04
CA LYS A 73 -0.66 -4.74 -2.17
C LYS A 73 -1.43 -5.21 -3.42
N MET A 74 -2.54 -5.90 -3.23
CA MET A 74 -3.39 -6.33 -4.32
C MET A 74 -4.14 -5.15 -4.95
N LEU A 75 -4.68 -4.23 -4.15
CA LEU A 75 -5.31 -3.00 -4.60
C LEU A 75 -4.29 -2.05 -5.26
N ALA A 76 -3.07 -1.99 -4.74
CA ALA A 76 -1.96 -1.24 -5.32
C ALA A 76 -1.42 -1.84 -6.63
N ARG A 77 -2.00 -2.93 -7.14
CA ARG A 77 -1.55 -3.66 -8.34
C ARG A 77 -0.15 -4.27 -8.23
N VAL A 78 0.39 -4.40 -7.01
CA VAL A 78 1.70 -5.03 -6.74
C VAL A 78 1.60 -6.54 -6.78
N LEU A 79 0.50 -7.10 -6.24
CA LEU A 79 0.24 -8.54 -6.24
C LEU A 79 -1.05 -8.84 -7.03
N PRO A 80 -0.98 -9.63 -8.09
CA PRO A 80 -2.19 -10.06 -8.79
C PRO A 80 -2.95 -11.09 -7.94
N PRO A 81 -4.29 -11.11 -7.98
CA PRO A 81 -5.07 -12.15 -7.32
C PRO A 81 -4.75 -13.54 -7.91
N THR A 82 -4.79 -14.59 -7.10
CA THR A 82 -4.66 -15.99 -7.55
C THR A 82 -5.97 -16.45 -8.19
N GLU A 83 -7.10 -15.99 -7.65
CA GLU A 83 -8.46 -16.27 -8.11
C GLU A 83 -9.30 -14.99 -7.99
N GLY A 84 -10.37 -14.89 -8.78
CA GLY A 84 -11.22 -13.71 -8.79
C GLY A 84 -10.65 -12.54 -9.60
N ARG A 85 -11.15 -11.34 -9.34
CA ARG A 85 -10.81 -10.13 -10.12
C ARG A 85 -10.71 -8.90 -9.24
N VAL A 86 -9.74 -8.04 -9.53
CA VAL A 86 -9.59 -6.72 -8.94
C VAL A 86 -9.51 -5.68 -10.06
N VAL A 87 -10.29 -4.64 -9.95
CA VAL A 87 -10.27 -3.48 -10.85
C VAL A 87 -10.09 -2.24 -9.98
N VAL A 88 -9.03 -1.50 -10.21
CA VAL A 88 -8.81 -0.18 -9.63
C VAL A 88 -8.77 0.81 -10.78
N ARG A 89 -9.56 1.86 -10.74
CA ARG A 89 -9.68 2.85 -11.83
C ARG A 89 -8.85 4.07 -11.49
N GLY A 90 -8.33 4.72 -12.51
CA GLY A 90 -7.52 5.92 -12.36
C GLY A 90 -6.06 5.67 -11.92
N THR A 91 -5.44 6.75 -11.49
CA THR A 91 -4.07 6.79 -10.97
C THR A 91 -4.03 6.39 -9.50
N VAL A 92 -3.09 5.52 -9.13
CA VAL A 92 -2.97 5.00 -7.76
C VAL A 92 -1.70 5.54 -7.11
N ALA A 93 -1.83 6.10 -5.93
CA ALA A 93 -0.69 6.41 -5.05
C ALA A 93 -0.60 5.38 -3.91
N PRO A 94 0.27 4.36 -4.02
CA PRO A 94 0.47 3.37 -2.97
C PRO A 94 1.42 3.94 -1.91
N MET A 95 0.90 4.18 -0.71
CA MET A 95 1.67 4.58 0.47
C MET A 95 1.88 3.40 1.43
N ILE A 96 2.13 2.21 0.88
CA ILE A 96 2.27 0.97 1.65
C ILE A 96 3.73 0.74 2.07
N GLU A 97 4.66 0.97 1.14
CA GLU A 97 6.10 0.81 1.35
C GLU A 97 6.79 1.98 0.61
N LEU A 98 6.78 3.16 1.23
CA LEU A 98 7.35 4.36 0.63
C LEU A 98 8.82 4.14 0.26
N GLY A 99 9.14 4.35 -1.02
CA GLY A 99 10.49 4.11 -1.54
C GLY A 99 10.81 2.66 -1.88
N ALA A 100 9.84 1.73 -1.84
CA ALA A 100 10.02 0.30 -2.28
C ALA A 100 10.36 0.18 -3.76
N GLY A 101 10.81 1.05 -4.47
CA GLY A 101 11.30 1.01 -5.84
C GLY A 101 12.59 1.81 -5.98
N PHE A 102 13.08 2.39 -4.88
CA PHE A 102 14.27 3.20 -4.92
C PHE A 102 15.54 2.37 -5.14
N SER A 103 16.43 2.89 -5.97
CA SER A 103 17.79 2.39 -6.11
C SER A 103 18.73 3.20 -5.23
N MET A 104 19.35 2.56 -4.27
CA MET A 104 20.25 3.23 -3.31
C MET A 104 21.50 3.81 -3.96
N GLU A 105 21.88 3.32 -5.13
CA GLU A 105 23.06 3.78 -5.88
C GLU A 105 22.78 5.03 -6.73
N LEU A 106 21.52 5.28 -7.03
CA LEU A 106 21.08 6.45 -7.79
C LEU A 106 20.87 7.65 -6.88
N THR A 107 20.98 8.86 -7.45
CA THR A 107 20.67 10.14 -6.78
C THR A 107 19.18 10.28 -6.49
N ALA A 108 18.80 11.26 -5.67
CA ALA A 108 17.38 11.58 -5.46
C ALA A 108 16.73 12.03 -6.76
N TYR A 109 17.40 12.85 -7.58
CA TYR A 109 16.92 13.25 -8.90
C TYR A 109 16.54 12.02 -9.75
N GLU A 110 17.47 11.08 -9.90
CA GLU A 110 17.26 9.87 -10.70
C GLU A 110 16.14 8.99 -10.12
N ASN A 111 16.08 8.86 -8.79
CA ASN A 111 15.03 8.10 -8.12
C ASN A 111 13.64 8.76 -8.24
N ILE A 112 13.53 10.08 -8.18
CA ILE A 112 12.26 10.79 -8.41
C ILE A 112 11.71 10.45 -9.80
N VAL A 113 12.56 10.56 -10.84
CA VAL A 113 12.16 10.25 -12.21
C VAL A 113 11.79 8.77 -12.37
N MET A 114 12.62 7.88 -11.86
CA MET A 114 12.41 6.44 -11.92
C MET A 114 11.12 6.03 -11.18
N TYR A 115 10.97 6.45 -9.93
CA TYR A 115 9.83 6.06 -9.09
C TYR A 115 8.51 6.66 -9.60
N GLY A 116 8.50 7.92 -10.03
CA GLY A 116 7.35 8.52 -10.67
C GLY A 116 6.95 7.78 -11.95
N THR A 117 7.94 7.31 -12.73
CA THR A 117 7.68 6.49 -13.93
C THR A 117 7.11 5.13 -13.57
N LEU A 118 7.58 4.48 -12.51
CA LEU A 118 7.00 3.23 -12.00
C LEU A 118 5.55 3.42 -11.53
N LEU A 119 5.20 4.61 -11.03
CA LEU A 119 3.82 4.98 -10.70
C LEU A 119 2.98 5.35 -11.93
N GLY A 120 3.51 5.18 -13.14
CA GLY A 120 2.78 5.34 -14.41
C GLY A 120 2.85 6.75 -15.00
N ARG A 121 3.74 7.63 -14.53
CA ARG A 121 3.90 8.99 -15.05
C ARG A 121 4.94 9.05 -16.16
N GLN A 122 4.82 10.05 -17.04
CA GLN A 122 5.79 10.24 -18.11
C GLN A 122 7.15 10.69 -17.54
N PRO A 123 8.28 10.13 -17.99
CA PRO A 123 9.61 10.49 -17.49
C PRO A 123 9.95 11.98 -17.67
N GLU A 124 9.54 12.58 -18.77
CA GLU A 124 9.72 14.00 -19.09
C GLU A 124 9.02 14.89 -18.05
N PHE A 125 7.76 14.60 -17.76
CA PHE A 125 7.00 15.27 -16.72
C PHE A 125 7.69 15.18 -15.36
N MET A 126 8.17 13.98 -15.00
CA MET A 126 8.86 13.79 -13.72
C MET A 126 10.19 14.56 -13.62
N ARG A 127 10.92 14.73 -14.76
CA ARG A 127 12.14 15.55 -14.78
C ARG A 127 11.86 17.02 -14.47
N GLU A 128 10.76 17.56 -14.98
CA GLU A 128 10.35 18.93 -14.72
C GLU A 128 9.92 19.14 -13.26
N ARG A 129 9.35 18.12 -12.64
CA ARG A 129 8.84 18.14 -11.26
C ARG A 129 9.90 17.89 -10.18
N THR A 130 11.10 17.40 -10.54
CA THR A 130 12.12 16.96 -9.55
C THR A 130 12.46 18.03 -8.53
N ALA A 131 12.63 19.30 -8.94
CA ALA A 131 12.99 20.38 -8.04
C ALA A 131 11.86 20.66 -7.02
N GLU A 132 10.61 20.69 -7.47
CA GLU A 132 9.45 20.92 -6.58
C GLU A 132 9.25 19.78 -5.61
N ILE A 133 9.42 18.52 -6.06
CA ILE A 133 9.33 17.33 -5.22
C ILE A 133 10.42 17.33 -4.15
N ALA A 134 11.66 17.64 -4.53
CA ALA A 134 12.78 17.74 -3.59
C ALA A 134 12.55 18.87 -2.57
N HIS A 135 12.07 20.03 -3.02
CA HIS A 135 11.72 21.15 -2.16
C HIS A 135 10.61 20.79 -1.18
N TRP A 136 9.55 20.13 -1.64
CA TRP A 136 8.47 19.69 -0.77
C TRP A 136 8.95 18.69 0.29
N ALA A 137 9.90 17.82 -0.06
CA ALA A 137 10.52 16.86 0.85
C ALA A 137 11.53 17.50 1.82
N ASN A 138 11.88 18.78 1.67
CA ASN A 138 13.00 19.48 2.31
C ASN A 138 14.34 18.74 2.06
N LEU A 139 14.61 18.45 0.79
CA LEU A 139 15.80 17.70 0.33
C LEU A 139 16.54 18.40 -0.80
N ASP A 140 16.34 19.72 -0.96
CA ASP A 140 16.94 20.52 -2.04
C ASP A 140 18.46 20.36 -2.16
N GLU A 141 19.16 20.41 -1.01
CA GLU A 141 20.63 20.29 -0.95
C GLU A 141 21.14 18.88 -1.20
N PHE A 142 20.25 17.88 -1.20
CA PHE A 142 20.59 16.46 -1.32
C PHE A 142 20.19 15.87 -2.68
N ILE A 143 19.61 16.64 -3.59
CA ILE A 143 19.00 16.13 -4.83
C ILE A 143 19.99 15.33 -5.70
N ASP A 144 21.26 15.74 -5.73
CA ASP A 144 22.33 15.09 -6.49
C ASP A 144 23.12 14.05 -5.67
N VAL A 145 22.67 13.73 -4.45
CA VAL A 145 23.33 12.77 -3.57
C VAL A 145 22.67 11.39 -3.72
N PRO A 146 23.47 10.29 -3.84
CA PRO A 146 22.95 8.93 -3.87
C PRO A 146 22.17 8.56 -2.61
N LEU A 147 21.04 7.86 -2.77
CA LEU A 147 20.13 7.54 -1.66
C LEU A 147 20.74 6.66 -0.57
N ARG A 148 21.82 5.95 -0.83
CA ARG A 148 22.58 5.20 0.21
C ARG A 148 23.07 6.08 1.35
N SER A 149 23.19 7.40 1.12
CA SER A 149 23.61 8.38 2.13
C SER A 149 22.44 8.98 2.91
N TYR A 150 21.20 8.62 2.56
CA TYR A 150 20.00 9.15 3.18
C TYR A 150 19.65 8.39 4.45
N SER A 151 19.12 9.10 5.44
CA SER A 151 18.46 8.47 6.59
C SER A 151 17.12 7.85 6.17
N SER A 152 16.60 6.92 6.99
CA SER A 152 15.27 6.34 6.74
C SER A 152 14.17 7.40 6.68
N GLY A 153 14.26 8.46 7.49
CA GLY A 153 13.33 9.59 7.44
C GLY A 153 13.43 10.38 6.14
N MET A 154 14.63 10.59 5.58
CA MET A 154 14.80 11.25 4.27
C MET A 154 14.22 10.40 3.13
N LEU A 155 14.45 9.08 3.15
CA LEU A 155 13.89 8.15 2.17
C LEU A 155 12.37 8.16 2.19
N ALA A 156 11.80 8.13 3.38
CA ALA A 156 10.36 8.13 3.56
C ALA A 156 9.73 9.47 3.13
N ARG A 157 10.37 10.62 3.45
CA ARG A 157 9.95 11.94 2.97
C ARG A 157 9.98 12.02 1.44
N LEU A 158 11.06 11.55 0.82
CA LEU A 158 11.18 11.52 -0.63
C LEU A 158 10.10 10.65 -1.26
N GLY A 159 9.90 9.42 -0.76
CA GLY A 159 8.90 8.48 -1.28
C GLY A 159 7.48 9.04 -1.19
N PHE A 160 7.13 9.64 -0.05
CA PHE A 160 5.84 10.31 0.14
C PHE A 160 5.68 11.47 -0.86
N SER A 161 6.70 12.32 -0.99
CA SER A 161 6.65 13.49 -1.88
C SER A 161 6.43 13.09 -3.34
N VAL A 162 7.13 12.05 -3.83
CA VAL A 162 6.95 11.55 -5.20
C VAL A 162 5.56 10.93 -5.38
N ALA A 163 5.10 10.12 -4.41
CA ALA A 163 3.81 9.44 -4.49
C ALA A 163 2.63 10.44 -4.54
N THR A 164 2.77 11.56 -3.83
CA THR A 164 1.72 12.58 -3.70
C THR A 164 1.92 13.84 -4.57
N ASP A 165 2.93 13.85 -5.44
CA ASP A 165 3.20 15.02 -6.29
C ASP A 165 2.09 15.33 -7.29
N THR A 166 1.40 14.32 -7.76
CA THR A 166 0.20 14.46 -8.60
C THR A 166 -1.01 14.02 -7.80
N GLU A 167 -2.14 14.65 -8.02
CA GLU A 167 -3.43 14.31 -7.45
C GLU A 167 -3.86 12.90 -7.93
N PRO A 168 -3.73 11.86 -7.10
CA PRO A 168 -4.14 10.52 -7.48
C PRO A 168 -5.65 10.35 -7.32
N ASP A 169 -6.26 9.53 -8.20
CA ASP A 169 -7.68 9.16 -8.08
C ASP A 169 -7.91 8.21 -6.89
N VAL A 170 -6.89 7.40 -6.55
CA VAL A 170 -6.95 6.41 -5.46
C VAL A 170 -5.70 6.47 -4.59
N LEU A 171 -5.90 6.63 -3.29
CA LEU A 171 -4.87 6.54 -2.25
C LEU A 171 -4.97 5.19 -1.54
N ILE A 172 -3.85 4.47 -1.44
CA ILE A 172 -3.77 3.23 -0.67
C ILE A 172 -2.77 3.44 0.46
N VAL A 173 -3.29 3.56 1.70
CA VAL A 173 -2.54 4.03 2.86
C VAL A 173 -2.41 2.93 3.90
N ASP A 174 -1.20 2.53 4.23
CA ASP A 174 -0.91 1.56 5.31
C ASP A 174 -0.18 2.30 6.43
N GLU A 175 -0.85 2.61 7.53
CA GLU A 175 -0.34 3.17 8.81
C GLU A 175 0.77 4.25 8.71
N VAL A 176 1.21 4.62 7.51
CA VAL A 176 2.43 5.37 7.20
C VAL A 176 2.28 6.89 7.40
N LEU A 177 1.24 7.36 8.10
CA LEU A 177 1.08 8.79 8.41
C LEU A 177 2.15 9.31 9.41
N SER A 178 2.96 8.42 9.97
CA SER A 178 4.04 8.75 10.92
C SER A 178 5.42 8.88 10.23
N VAL A 179 5.47 9.39 9.00
CA VAL A 179 6.71 9.54 8.23
C VAL A 179 7.45 10.82 8.58
N GLY A 180 8.76 10.71 8.85
CA GLY A 180 9.63 11.86 9.12
C GLY A 180 9.50 12.39 10.55
N ASP A 181 9.89 13.65 10.73
CA ASP A 181 9.73 14.39 11.98
C ASP A 181 8.30 14.95 12.15
N ALA A 182 7.99 15.50 13.33
CA ALA A 182 6.66 16.00 13.65
C ALA A 182 6.16 17.07 12.65
N ALA A 183 7.06 17.93 12.14
CA ALA A 183 6.69 18.97 11.18
C ALA A 183 6.31 18.36 9.83
N PHE A 184 7.05 17.34 9.37
CA PHE A 184 6.74 16.66 8.12
C PHE A 184 5.47 15.79 8.25
N GLN A 185 5.24 15.17 9.41
CA GLN A 185 4.00 14.43 9.68
C GLN A 185 2.78 15.34 9.56
N GLN A 186 2.83 16.55 10.15
CA GLN A 186 1.74 17.52 10.03
C GLN A 186 1.51 17.94 8.57
N LYS A 187 2.59 18.27 7.84
CA LYS A 187 2.54 18.65 6.43
C LYS A 187 1.97 17.52 5.54
N SER A 188 2.33 16.28 5.83
CA SER A 188 1.85 15.10 5.12
C SER A 188 0.37 14.82 5.40
N ALA A 189 -0.06 14.96 6.65
CA ALA A 189 -1.46 14.79 7.03
C ALA A 189 -2.36 15.86 6.36
N GLU A 190 -1.91 17.12 6.32
CA GLU A 190 -2.60 18.21 5.64
C GLU A 190 -2.73 17.94 4.13
N ARG A 191 -1.64 17.48 3.49
CA ARG A 191 -1.66 17.13 2.07
C ARG A 191 -2.63 16.00 1.76
N MET A 192 -2.65 14.95 2.60
CA MET A 192 -3.61 13.86 2.45
C MET A 192 -5.05 14.31 2.64
N LYS A 193 -5.30 15.16 3.65
CA LYS A 193 -6.61 15.74 3.86
C LYS A 193 -7.08 16.51 2.63
N ASN A 194 -6.23 17.35 2.05
CA ASN A 194 -6.58 18.09 0.84
C ASN A 194 -6.95 17.15 -0.32
N MET A 195 -6.19 16.05 -0.52
CA MET A 195 -6.52 15.07 -1.56
C MET A 195 -7.87 14.39 -1.34
N ILE A 196 -8.21 14.08 -0.08
CA ILE A 196 -9.53 13.54 0.29
C ILE A 196 -10.63 14.56 0.01
N ASP A 197 -10.44 15.81 0.44
CA ASP A 197 -11.38 16.91 0.24
C ASP A 197 -11.59 17.23 -1.26
N GLU A 198 -10.59 16.97 -2.10
CA GLU A 198 -10.62 17.09 -3.57
C GLU A 198 -11.25 15.89 -4.28
N GLY A 199 -11.63 14.86 -3.54
CA GLY A 199 -12.41 13.72 -4.03
C GLY A 199 -11.60 12.45 -4.34
N ALA A 200 -10.36 12.33 -3.86
CA ALA A 200 -9.63 11.07 -3.97
C ALA A 200 -10.29 9.95 -3.16
N SER A 201 -10.44 8.78 -3.76
CA SER A 201 -10.89 7.58 -3.05
C SER A 201 -9.77 7.01 -2.22
N VAL A 202 -10.04 6.60 -0.97
CA VAL A 202 -8.98 6.14 -0.05
C VAL A 202 -9.28 4.75 0.48
N VAL A 203 -8.27 3.88 0.48
CA VAL A 203 -8.29 2.67 1.30
C VAL A 203 -7.21 2.79 2.36
N LEU A 204 -7.63 2.81 3.61
CA LEU A 204 -6.78 3.03 4.77
C LEU A 204 -6.69 1.79 5.64
N VAL A 205 -5.47 1.35 5.98
CA VAL A 205 -5.24 0.44 7.11
C VAL A 205 -4.74 1.25 8.29
N SER A 206 -5.39 1.12 9.44
CA SER A 206 -4.93 1.75 10.67
C SER A 206 -5.15 0.83 11.88
N HIS A 207 -4.18 0.84 12.80
CA HIS A 207 -4.33 0.25 14.14
C HIS A 207 -4.93 1.25 15.13
N ASN A 208 -4.95 2.53 14.79
CA ASN A 208 -5.61 3.56 15.57
C ASN A 208 -7.09 3.64 15.21
N LEU A 209 -7.93 2.99 16.03
CA LEU A 209 -9.37 2.96 15.81
C LEU A 209 -10.02 4.36 15.93
N ALA A 210 -9.43 5.29 16.67
CA ALA A 210 -9.94 6.66 16.75
C ALA A 210 -9.81 7.37 15.39
N THR A 211 -8.68 7.20 14.69
CA THR A 211 -8.50 7.71 13.33
C THR A 211 -9.50 7.09 12.36
N VAL A 212 -9.79 5.79 12.49
CA VAL A 212 -10.80 5.13 11.65
C VAL A 212 -12.16 5.77 11.83
N LEU A 213 -12.59 6.00 13.11
CA LEU A 213 -13.87 6.63 13.44
C LEU A 213 -13.95 8.10 12.99
N GLU A 214 -12.79 8.79 12.88
CA GLU A 214 -12.74 10.20 12.51
C GLU A 214 -12.87 10.43 11.00
N ILE A 215 -12.25 9.57 10.19
CA ILE A 215 -12.08 9.88 8.76
C ILE A 215 -12.73 8.89 7.80
N ALA A 216 -13.13 7.69 8.24
CA ALA A 216 -13.67 6.69 7.34
C ALA A 216 -15.20 6.86 7.15
N ASP A 217 -15.65 6.78 5.89
CA ASP A 217 -17.08 6.71 5.55
C ASP A 217 -17.63 5.30 5.80
N ARG A 218 -16.78 4.28 5.62
CA ARG A 218 -17.12 2.87 5.83
C ARG A 218 -15.90 2.10 6.30
N ALA A 219 -16.12 1.00 7.03
CA ALA A 219 -15.05 0.13 7.49
C ALA A 219 -15.32 -1.33 7.12
N ILE A 220 -14.24 -2.10 6.97
CA ILE A 220 -14.26 -3.56 6.90
C ILE A 220 -13.38 -4.17 7.98
N TRP A 221 -13.86 -5.21 8.62
CA TRP A 221 -13.07 -6.06 9.50
C TRP A 221 -12.59 -7.29 8.73
N LEU A 222 -11.29 -7.37 8.52
CA LEU A 222 -10.63 -8.52 7.90
C LEU A 222 -10.05 -9.43 8.98
N ASP A 223 -10.32 -10.73 8.89
CA ASP A 223 -9.73 -11.73 9.76
C ASP A 223 -9.47 -13.03 9.01
N GLN A 224 -8.26 -13.61 9.17
CA GLN A 224 -7.81 -14.85 8.51
C GLN A 224 -8.06 -14.87 6.99
N GLY A 225 -7.91 -13.71 6.34
CA GLY A 225 -8.11 -13.54 4.90
C GLY A 225 -9.56 -13.44 4.46
N LEU A 226 -10.51 -13.31 5.38
CA LEU A 226 -11.94 -13.17 5.11
C LEU A 226 -12.48 -11.84 5.63
N VAL A 227 -13.40 -11.22 4.90
CA VAL A 227 -14.19 -10.10 5.42
C VAL A 227 -15.22 -10.66 6.42
N LYS A 228 -15.13 -10.25 7.67
CA LYS A 228 -16.03 -10.66 8.76
C LYS A 228 -17.23 -9.76 8.87
N LEU A 229 -17.02 -8.47 8.75
CA LEU A 229 -18.04 -7.45 8.83
C LEU A 229 -17.66 -6.27 7.95
N GLU A 230 -18.64 -5.63 7.35
CA GLU A 230 -18.53 -4.44 6.55
C GLU A 230 -19.71 -3.53 6.87
N GLY A 231 -19.47 -2.23 7.01
CA GLY A 231 -20.54 -1.28 7.32
C GLY A 231 -20.03 0.02 7.92
N ASP A 232 -20.88 0.64 8.73
CA ASP A 232 -20.58 1.85 9.48
C ASP A 232 -19.32 1.66 10.36
N PRO A 233 -18.39 2.63 10.39
CA PRO A 233 -17.18 2.51 11.18
C PRO A 233 -17.39 2.22 12.67
N GLU A 234 -18.42 2.83 13.30
CA GLU A 234 -18.72 2.63 14.72
C GLU A 234 -19.14 1.17 14.99
N ASP A 235 -20.01 0.61 14.15
CA ASP A 235 -20.48 -0.76 14.27
C ASP A 235 -19.35 -1.77 14.07
N VAL A 236 -18.53 -1.56 13.04
CA VAL A 236 -17.42 -2.47 12.69
C VAL A 236 -16.33 -2.43 13.77
N VAL A 237 -15.98 -1.25 14.27
CA VAL A 237 -15.00 -1.07 15.35
C VAL A 237 -15.50 -1.70 16.64
N ALA A 238 -16.78 -1.48 17.01
CA ALA A 238 -17.37 -2.07 18.22
C ALA A 238 -17.37 -3.61 18.16
N ALA A 239 -17.76 -4.19 17.01
CA ALA A 239 -17.73 -5.63 16.80
C ALA A 239 -16.29 -6.22 16.88
N TYR A 240 -15.34 -5.52 16.29
CA TYR A 240 -13.93 -5.92 16.35
C TYR A 240 -13.40 -5.89 17.79
N GLN A 241 -13.65 -4.81 18.54
CA GLN A 241 -13.22 -4.70 19.95
C GLN A 241 -13.85 -5.78 20.83
N ALA A 242 -15.13 -6.10 20.63
CA ALA A 242 -15.79 -7.16 21.36
C ALA A 242 -15.22 -8.57 21.06
N SER A 243 -14.54 -8.74 19.92
CA SER A 243 -13.91 -10.01 19.54
C SER A 243 -12.50 -10.23 20.12
N VAL A 244 -11.85 -9.14 20.58
CA VAL A 244 -10.45 -9.14 21.04
C VAL A 244 -10.37 -9.04 22.57
N GLY A 245 -11.43 -8.62 23.25
CA GLY A 245 -11.57 -8.58 24.72
C GLY A 245 -12.11 -9.89 25.25
#